data_29aac7453d4dedae6fe6d63372033a52
#
_entry.id   29aac7453d4dedae6fe6d63372033a52
#
_cell.length_a   1.000
_cell.length_b   1.000
_cell.length_c   1.000
_cell.angle_alpha   90.00
_cell.angle_beta   90.00
_cell.angle_gamma   90.00
#
_symmetry.space_group_name_H-M   'P 1'
#
loop_
_entity.id
_entity.type
_entity.pdbx_description
1 polymer ?
#
loop_
_entity_poly.entity_id
_entity_poly.type
_entity_poly.pdbx_seq_one_letter_code
_entity_poly.pdbx_strand_id
1 'polypeptide(L)'
;TTAKNALNGDANVRQAKSDAKANLGTLTHLNNAQKQDLTSQIEGATTVNGVNGVKTKAQDLDGAMQRLESAIANKDQTKASENYIDADPTKKTAFDNAITQAESYLNKDHGANKDKQAVEQAIQSVTTAKNALNGDANLQRAKTE
;
A
#
# COMPACT_ATOMS: atom_id res chain seq x y z
N THR A 1 10.02 -41.86 12.82
CA THR A 1 10.40 -42.33 11.50
C THR A 1 10.25 -41.24 10.44
N THR A 2 10.92 -41.42 9.32
CA THR A 2 10.87 -40.47 8.22
C THR A 2 9.45 -40.25 7.72
N ALA A 3 8.65 -41.29 7.56
CA ALA A 3 7.27 -41.22 7.09
C ALA A 3 6.39 -40.44 8.07
N LYS A 4 6.57 -40.67 9.37
CA LYS A 4 5.83 -39.96 10.41
C LYS A 4 6.21 -38.48 10.41
N ASN A 5 7.49 -38.17 10.27
CA ASN A 5 7.97 -36.78 10.21
C ASN A 5 7.44 -36.08 8.98
N ALA A 6 7.36 -36.76 7.83
CA ALA A 6 6.80 -36.20 6.61
C ALA A 6 5.30 -35.89 6.76
N LEU A 7 4.55 -36.80 7.42
CA LEU A 7 3.12 -36.56 7.69
C LEU A 7 2.91 -35.39 8.63
N ASN A 8 3.73 -35.25 9.66
CA ASN A 8 3.68 -34.12 10.58
C ASN A 8 4.06 -32.84 9.84
N GLY A 9 5.02 -32.87 8.95
CA GLY A 9 5.43 -31.74 8.14
C GLY A 9 4.29 -31.24 7.26
N ASP A 10 3.60 -32.17 6.58
CA ASP A 10 2.45 -31.82 5.73
C ASP A 10 1.31 -31.22 6.56
N ALA A 11 1.02 -31.78 7.73
CA ALA A 11 0.00 -31.26 8.62
C ALA A 11 0.36 -29.85 9.11
N ASN A 12 1.65 -29.65 9.45
CA ASN A 12 2.14 -28.34 9.89
C ASN A 12 2.03 -27.29 8.77
N VAL A 13 2.36 -27.69 7.54
CA VAL A 13 2.22 -26.79 6.37
C VAL A 13 0.76 -26.41 6.15
N ARG A 14 -0.15 -27.39 6.21
CA ARG A 14 -1.59 -27.11 6.06
C ARG A 14 -2.11 -26.21 7.15
N GLN A 15 -1.68 -26.41 8.38
CA GLN A 15 -2.06 -25.56 9.51
C GLN A 15 -1.52 -24.14 9.31
N ALA A 16 -0.26 -24.01 8.90
CA ALA A 16 0.35 -22.71 8.63
C ALA A 16 -0.40 -21.99 7.51
N LYS A 17 -0.79 -22.69 6.44
CA LYS A 17 -1.56 -22.12 5.34
C LYS A 17 -2.93 -21.62 5.81
N SER A 18 -3.62 -22.41 6.63
CA SER A 18 -4.91 -22.04 7.19
C SER A 18 -4.80 -20.76 8.04
N ASP A 19 -3.79 -20.73 8.90
CA ASP A 19 -3.52 -19.57 9.77
C ASP A 19 -3.16 -18.34 8.95
N ALA A 20 -2.35 -18.51 7.91
CA ALA A 20 -1.95 -17.40 7.04
C ALA A 20 -3.12 -16.83 6.26
N LYS A 21 -4.00 -17.71 5.74
CA LYS A 21 -5.22 -17.27 5.04
C LYS A 21 -6.16 -16.53 5.97
N ALA A 22 -6.32 -17.01 7.21
CA ALA A 22 -7.14 -16.35 8.21
C ALA A 22 -6.56 -14.97 8.55
N ASN A 23 -5.24 -14.88 8.72
CA ASN A 23 -4.56 -13.62 8.96
C ASN A 23 -4.77 -12.66 7.78
N LEU A 24 -4.66 -13.16 6.56
CA LEU A 24 -4.87 -12.37 5.35
C LEU A 24 -6.28 -11.75 5.33
N GLY A 25 -7.26 -12.51 5.80
CA GLY A 25 -8.64 -12.02 5.92
C GLY A 25 -8.81 -10.86 6.89
N THR A 26 -7.89 -10.69 7.85
CA THR A 26 -7.90 -9.56 8.78
C THR A 26 -7.19 -8.32 8.23
N LEU A 27 -6.48 -8.45 7.12
CA LEU A 27 -5.73 -7.36 6.51
C LEU A 27 -6.66 -6.55 5.61
N THR A 28 -7.31 -5.55 6.17
CA THR A 28 -8.41 -4.81 5.53
C THR A 28 -7.94 -3.73 4.56
N HIS A 29 -6.66 -3.40 4.56
CA HIS A 29 -6.12 -2.34 3.70
C HIS A 29 -5.73 -2.84 2.31
N LEU A 30 -5.59 -4.16 2.14
CA LEU A 30 -5.24 -4.75 0.85
C LEU A 30 -6.45 -4.72 -0.10
N ASN A 31 -6.17 -4.52 -1.39
CA ASN A 31 -7.22 -4.67 -2.41
C ASN A 31 -7.39 -6.15 -2.77
N ASN A 32 -8.43 -6.45 -3.53
CA ASN A 32 -8.79 -7.84 -3.85
C ASN A 32 -7.70 -8.53 -4.69
N ALA A 33 -7.08 -7.82 -5.63
CA ALA A 33 -6.02 -8.39 -6.46
C ALA A 33 -4.80 -8.80 -5.61
N GLN A 34 -4.44 -7.96 -4.63
CA GLN A 34 -3.34 -8.27 -3.71
C GLN A 34 -3.66 -9.49 -2.85
N LYS A 35 -4.89 -9.57 -2.33
CA LYS A 35 -5.32 -10.70 -1.50
C LYS A 35 -5.32 -12.00 -2.30
N GLN A 36 -5.80 -11.96 -3.55
CA GLN A 36 -5.82 -13.14 -4.42
C GLN A 36 -4.41 -13.65 -4.70
N ASP A 37 -3.49 -12.73 -5.02
CA ASP A 37 -2.10 -13.09 -5.28
C ASP A 37 -1.44 -13.71 -4.04
N LEU A 38 -1.63 -13.10 -2.89
CA LEU A 38 -1.06 -13.59 -1.63
C LEU A 38 -1.66 -14.94 -1.25
N THR A 39 -2.97 -15.13 -1.46
CA THR A 39 -3.62 -16.42 -1.24
C THR A 39 -3.00 -17.50 -2.11
N SER A 40 -2.76 -17.19 -3.39
CA SER A 40 -2.12 -18.13 -4.32
C SER A 40 -0.70 -18.48 -3.86
N GLN A 41 0.05 -17.51 -3.36
CA GLN A 41 1.40 -17.75 -2.84
C GLN A 41 1.36 -18.64 -1.60
N ILE A 42 0.38 -18.42 -0.72
CA ILE A 42 0.20 -19.26 0.48
C ILE A 42 -0.10 -20.71 0.04
N GLU A 43 -1.04 -20.87 -0.89
CA GLU A 43 -1.42 -22.20 -1.37
C GLU A 43 -0.28 -22.92 -2.08
N GLY A 44 0.56 -22.17 -2.78
CA GLY A 44 1.70 -22.73 -3.49
C GLY A 44 2.92 -23.02 -2.62
N ALA A 45 2.95 -22.55 -1.39
CA ALA A 45 4.07 -22.76 -0.48
C ALA A 45 4.15 -24.24 -0.08
N THR A 46 5.35 -24.78 0.00
CA THR A 46 5.58 -26.20 0.31
C THR A 46 6.18 -26.42 1.70
N THR A 47 6.53 -25.34 2.40
CA THR A 47 7.14 -25.40 3.73
C THR A 47 6.45 -24.42 4.66
N VAL A 48 6.55 -24.68 5.98
CA VAL A 48 6.06 -23.77 7.01
C VAL A 48 6.77 -22.42 6.90
N ASN A 49 8.09 -22.43 6.70
CA ASN A 49 8.85 -21.18 6.54
C ASN A 49 8.40 -20.40 5.31
N GLY A 50 8.08 -21.07 4.22
CA GLY A 50 7.54 -20.44 3.02
C GLY A 50 6.22 -19.76 3.28
N VAL A 51 5.31 -20.45 3.99
CA VAL A 51 4.01 -19.89 4.36
C VAL A 51 4.19 -18.66 5.26
N ASN A 52 5.06 -18.77 6.27
CA ASN A 52 5.33 -17.66 7.19
C ASN A 52 5.93 -16.46 6.47
N GLY A 53 6.77 -16.69 5.46
CA GLY A 53 7.33 -15.63 4.62
C GLY A 53 6.26 -14.86 3.87
N VAL A 54 5.27 -15.57 3.31
CA VAL A 54 4.14 -14.92 2.61
C VAL A 54 3.27 -14.16 3.61
N LYS A 55 3.04 -14.75 4.78
CA LYS A 55 2.26 -14.10 5.85
C LYS A 55 2.90 -12.78 6.24
N THR A 56 4.20 -12.76 6.48
CA THR A 56 4.95 -11.54 6.82
C THR A 56 4.85 -10.52 5.68
N LYS A 57 5.03 -10.98 4.45
CA LYS A 57 4.93 -10.13 3.26
C LYS A 57 3.54 -9.47 3.17
N ALA A 58 2.49 -10.26 3.47
CA ALA A 58 1.11 -9.75 3.47
C ALA A 58 0.92 -8.68 4.55
N GLN A 59 1.44 -8.90 5.74
CA GLN A 59 1.36 -7.92 6.84
C GLN A 59 2.11 -6.64 6.50
N ASP A 60 3.29 -6.76 5.92
CA ASP A 60 4.08 -5.60 5.50
C ASP A 60 3.36 -4.80 4.42
N LEU A 61 2.76 -5.50 3.47
CA LEU A 61 2.01 -4.86 2.38
C LEU A 61 0.77 -4.14 2.93
N ASP A 62 0.05 -4.77 3.86
CA ASP A 62 -1.10 -4.14 4.51
C ASP A 62 -0.68 -2.86 5.24
N GLY A 63 0.44 -2.90 5.96
CA GLY A 63 1.00 -1.72 6.63
C GLY A 63 1.37 -0.62 5.65
N ALA A 64 1.93 -0.98 4.49
CA ALA A 64 2.25 -0.02 3.44
C ALA A 64 0.98 0.60 2.84
N MET A 65 -0.05 -0.22 2.59
CA MET A 65 -1.34 0.26 2.10
C MET A 65 -2.00 1.20 3.11
N GLN A 66 -1.89 0.89 4.40
CA GLN A 66 -2.40 1.77 5.46
C GLN A 66 -1.69 3.12 5.44
N ARG A 67 -0.37 3.11 5.28
CA ARG A 67 0.41 4.36 5.17
C ARG A 67 0.02 5.15 3.94
N LEU A 68 -0.24 4.47 2.82
CA LEU A 68 -0.69 5.13 1.60
C LEU A 68 -2.05 5.80 1.81
N GLU A 69 -2.97 5.09 2.47
CA GLU A 69 -4.28 5.64 2.82
C GLU A 69 -4.12 6.87 3.71
N SER A 70 -3.25 6.81 4.71
CA SER A 70 -2.96 7.94 5.60
C SER A 70 -2.33 9.11 4.84
N ALA A 71 -1.48 8.83 3.87
CA ALA A 71 -0.81 9.87 3.08
C ALA A 71 -1.80 10.70 2.28
N ILE A 72 -2.91 10.10 1.83
CA ILE A 72 -3.94 10.81 1.06
C ILE A 72 -5.15 11.20 1.88
N ALA A 73 -5.20 10.84 3.16
CA ALA A 73 -6.34 11.15 4.03
C ALA A 73 -6.58 12.65 4.13
N ASN A 74 -5.52 13.45 4.05
CA ASN A 74 -5.58 14.90 4.17
C ASN A 74 -5.62 15.60 2.81
N LYS A 75 -5.86 14.88 1.73
CA LYS A 75 -5.83 15.44 0.37
C LYS A 75 -6.78 16.63 0.19
N ASP A 76 -8.00 16.52 0.71
CA ASP A 76 -9.00 17.58 0.58
C ASP A 76 -8.57 18.82 1.36
N GLN A 77 -8.00 18.61 2.54
CA GLN A 77 -7.48 19.68 3.38
C GLN A 77 -6.31 20.37 2.67
N THR A 78 -5.42 19.59 2.06
CA THR A 78 -4.29 20.11 1.29
C THR A 78 -4.78 20.92 0.08
N LYS A 79 -5.77 20.42 -0.65
CA LYS A 79 -6.33 21.10 -1.81
C LYS A 79 -7.05 22.38 -1.44
N ALA A 80 -7.54 22.49 -0.22
CA ALA A 80 -8.18 23.70 0.29
C ALA A 80 -7.15 24.72 0.81
N SER A 81 -5.89 24.32 0.97
CA SER A 81 -4.85 25.21 1.50
C SER A 81 -4.36 26.18 0.42
N GLU A 82 -3.89 27.34 0.86
CA GLU A 82 -3.29 28.34 -0.03
C GLU A 82 -2.05 27.79 -0.72
N ASN A 83 -1.30 26.91 -0.03
CA ASN A 83 -0.12 26.29 -0.59
C ASN A 83 -0.43 25.48 -1.85
N TYR A 84 -1.62 24.86 -1.92
CA TYR A 84 -2.08 24.19 -3.13
C TYR A 84 -2.71 25.16 -4.11
N ILE A 85 -3.63 26.01 -3.64
CA ILE A 85 -4.42 26.89 -4.49
C ILE A 85 -3.52 27.84 -5.29
N ASP A 86 -2.48 28.38 -4.66
CA ASP A 86 -1.58 29.36 -5.28
C ASP A 86 -0.32 28.72 -5.87
N ALA A 87 -0.24 27.38 -5.84
CA ALA A 87 0.90 26.67 -6.41
C ALA A 87 0.91 26.80 -7.94
N ASP A 88 2.09 26.62 -8.52
CA ASP A 88 2.24 26.54 -9.96
C ASP A 88 1.36 25.41 -10.51
N PRO A 89 0.72 25.59 -11.68
CA PRO A 89 -0.16 24.56 -12.24
C PRO A 89 0.51 23.19 -12.40
N THR A 90 1.80 23.15 -12.74
CA THR A 90 2.54 21.89 -12.87
C THR A 90 2.67 21.17 -11.54
N LYS A 91 2.80 21.91 -10.44
CA LYS A 91 2.88 21.34 -9.09
C LYS A 91 1.53 20.80 -8.63
N LYS A 92 0.44 21.51 -8.93
CA LYS A 92 -0.92 21.06 -8.65
C LYS A 92 -1.20 19.75 -9.40
N THR A 93 -0.88 19.72 -10.69
CA THR A 93 -1.12 18.54 -11.53
C THR A 93 -0.34 17.34 -11.01
N ALA A 94 0.93 17.53 -10.64
CA ALA A 94 1.76 16.47 -10.08
C ALA A 94 1.14 15.89 -8.80
N PHE A 95 0.67 16.77 -7.91
CA PHE A 95 0.00 16.34 -6.68
C PHE A 95 -1.29 15.57 -6.99
N ASP A 96 -2.13 16.10 -7.85
CA ASP A 96 -3.40 15.48 -8.23
C ASP A 96 -3.16 14.10 -8.84
N ASN A 97 -2.15 13.97 -9.71
CA ASN A 97 -1.81 12.70 -10.35
C ASN A 97 -1.33 11.67 -9.32
N ALA A 98 -0.51 12.10 -8.36
CA ALA A 98 -0.02 11.21 -7.30
C ALA A 98 -1.17 10.71 -6.43
N ILE A 99 -2.13 11.59 -6.09
CA ILE A 99 -3.31 11.23 -5.33
C ILE A 99 -4.18 10.23 -6.10
N THR A 100 -4.42 10.48 -7.39
CA THR A 100 -5.23 9.60 -8.24
C THR A 100 -4.60 8.21 -8.32
N GLN A 101 -3.29 8.14 -8.48
CA GLN A 101 -2.56 6.86 -8.51
C GLN A 101 -2.70 6.12 -7.18
N ALA A 102 -2.55 6.83 -6.06
CA ALA A 102 -2.70 6.25 -4.73
C ALA A 102 -4.12 5.71 -4.51
N GLU A 103 -5.13 6.47 -4.91
CA GLU A 103 -6.52 6.05 -4.80
C GLU A 103 -6.80 4.81 -5.64
N SER A 104 -6.19 4.73 -6.82
CA SER A 104 -6.28 3.55 -7.69
C SER A 104 -5.77 2.30 -6.99
N TYR A 105 -4.64 2.39 -6.29
CA TYR A 105 -4.09 1.25 -5.55
C TYR A 105 -4.99 0.83 -4.39
N LEU A 106 -5.66 1.79 -3.75
CA LEU A 106 -6.52 1.55 -2.59
C LEU A 106 -7.91 1.04 -2.97
N ASN A 107 -8.28 1.07 -4.24
CA ASN A 107 -9.57 0.57 -4.69
C ASN A 107 -9.65 -0.94 -4.45
N LYS A 108 -10.62 -1.37 -3.64
CA LYS A 108 -10.72 -2.78 -3.24
C LYS A 108 -11.04 -3.69 -4.42
N ASP A 109 -11.93 -3.27 -5.31
CA ASP A 109 -12.43 -4.11 -6.40
C ASP A 109 -11.57 -4.05 -7.65
N HIS A 110 -10.98 -2.88 -7.94
CA HIS A 110 -10.30 -2.62 -9.20
C HIS A 110 -8.83 -2.24 -9.03
N GLY A 111 -8.34 -2.19 -7.78
CA GLY A 111 -6.95 -1.86 -7.50
C GLY A 111 -5.99 -2.87 -8.11
N ALA A 112 -4.86 -2.39 -8.60
CA ALA A 112 -3.83 -3.24 -9.15
C ALA A 112 -3.15 -4.08 -8.07
N ASN A 113 -2.65 -5.26 -8.47
CA ASN A 113 -1.84 -6.09 -7.59
C ASN A 113 -0.44 -5.47 -7.50
N LYS A 114 -0.22 -4.65 -6.48
CA LYS A 114 1.05 -3.96 -6.26
C LYS A 114 1.74 -4.53 -5.03
N ASP A 115 3.06 -4.65 -5.09
CA ASP A 115 3.86 -5.10 -3.96
C ASP A 115 4.17 -3.92 -3.02
N LYS A 116 4.81 -4.25 -1.90
CA LYS A 116 5.19 -3.25 -0.89
C LYS A 116 6.02 -2.12 -1.49
N GLN A 117 6.98 -2.46 -2.34
CA GLN A 117 7.87 -1.47 -2.96
C GLN A 117 7.08 -0.48 -3.82
N ALA A 118 6.17 -0.98 -4.65
CA ALA A 118 5.33 -0.12 -5.49
C ALA A 118 4.43 0.79 -4.66
N VAL A 119 3.86 0.26 -3.58
CA VAL A 119 3.03 1.05 -2.65
C VAL A 119 3.87 2.12 -1.98
N GLU A 120 5.07 1.78 -1.52
CA GLU A 120 5.97 2.76 -0.89
C GLU A 120 6.38 3.86 -1.87
N GLN A 121 6.59 3.52 -3.14
CA GLN A 121 6.87 4.52 -4.18
C GLN A 121 5.68 5.46 -4.37
N ALA A 122 4.46 4.95 -4.32
CA ALA A 122 3.25 5.78 -4.40
C ALA A 122 3.16 6.73 -3.21
N ILE A 123 3.46 6.26 -2.00
CA ILE A 123 3.51 7.08 -0.80
C ILE A 123 4.53 8.20 -0.98
N GLN A 124 5.72 7.85 -1.46
CA GLN A 124 6.80 8.81 -1.68
C GLN A 124 6.41 9.84 -2.74
N SER A 125 5.74 9.41 -3.81
CA SER A 125 5.26 10.32 -4.86
C SER A 125 4.27 11.34 -4.32
N VAL A 126 3.33 10.90 -3.48
CA VAL A 126 2.36 11.79 -2.83
C VAL A 126 3.09 12.79 -1.93
N THR A 127 4.00 12.30 -1.09
CA THR A 127 4.75 13.14 -0.15
C THR A 127 5.60 14.16 -0.89
N THR A 128 6.32 13.72 -1.93
CA THR A 128 7.18 14.59 -2.72
C THR A 128 6.36 15.67 -3.44
N ALA A 129 5.24 15.28 -4.04
CA ALA A 129 4.38 16.21 -4.76
C ALA A 129 3.75 17.24 -3.79
N LYS A 130 3.35 16.79 -2.61
CA LYS A 130 2.82 17.66 -1.57
C LYS A 130 3.88 18.69 -1.13
N ASN A 131 5.08 18.21 -0.86
CA ASN A 131 6.18 19.07 -0.42
C ASN A 131 6.64 20.04 -1.52
N ALA A 132 6.41 19.69 -2.77
CA ALA A 132 6.76 20.53 -3.92
C ALA A 132 5.75 21.68 -4.15
N LEU A 133 4.57 21.62 -3.53
CA LEU A 133 3.58 22.69 -3.65
C LEU A 133 4.19 24.00 -3.14
N ASN A 134 4.10 25.03 -3.96
CA ASN A 134 4.78 26.30 -3.72
C ASN A 134 3.83 27.50 -3.63
N GLY A 135 2.54 27.25 -3.35
CA GLY A 135 1.54 28.32 -3.25
C GLY A 135 1.86 29.32 -2.15
N ASP A 136 2.31 28.84 -0.99
CA ASP A 136 2.69 29.74 0.12
C ASP A 136 3.85 30.63 -0.27
N ALA A 137 4.87 30.08 -0.94
CA ALA A 137 6.01 30.85 -1.42
C ALA A 137 5.58 31.86 -2.48
N ASN A 138 4.69 31.48 -3.40
CA ASN A 138 4.15 32.38 -4.43
C ASN A 138 3.36 33.52 -3.81
N LEU A 139 2.52 33.21 -2.82
CA LEU A 139 1.75 34.22 -2.11
C LEU A 139 2.66 35.18 -1.35
N GLN A 140 3.70 34.66 -0.70
CA GLN A 140 4.67 35.46 0.01
C GLN A 140 5.40 36.43 -0.93
N ARG A 141 5.81 35.95 -2.11
CA ARG A 141 6.45 36.81 -3.12
C ARG A 141 5.51 37.92 -3.59
N ALA A 142 4.23 37.57 -3.83
CA ALA A 142 3.25 38.56 -4.26
C ALA A 142 3.06 39.64 -3.22
N LYS A 143 3.08 39.30 -1.93
CA LYS A 143 2.94 40.27 -0.83
C LYS A 143 4.12 41.20 -0.71
N THR A 144 5.33 40.76 -1.11
CA THR A 144 6.53 41.60 -1.01
C THR A 144 6.76 42.49 -2.22
N GLU A 145 6.09 42.20 -3.32
CA GLU A 145 6.13 43.02 -4.53
C GLU A 145 5.07 44.15 -4.47
#